data_59462436e461836dc3af565fe770c059
#
_entry.id   59462436e461836dc3af565fe770c059
#
_cell.length_a   1.000
_cell.length_b   1.000
_cell.length_c   1.000
_cell.angle_alpha   90.00
_cell.angle_beta   90.00
_cell.angle_gamma   90.00
#
_symmetry.space_group_name_H-M   'P 1'
#
loop_
_entity.id
_entity.type
_entity.pdbx_description
1 polymer ?
#
loop_
_entity_poly.entity_id
_entity_poly.type
_entity_poly.pdbx_seq_one_letter_code
_entity_poly.pdbx_strand_id
1 'polypeptide(L)'
;MYLSTVEKIDPSKYFKVNLLGGSVSFDIDLSKSGCGCITALYAVGMPAAENSFSPFQYCDASKTGGYYCPEFDLMHANRHAYRTNAHRCDAPSATGLYSSCDTTGQCAVDILQNEGDYDYGPSYIYTINTQKPFSVNTVFYEKDGEFTGYTTTFV
;
A
#
# COMPACT_ATOMS: atom_id res chain seq x y z
N MET A 1 1.60 11.75 3.95
CA MET A 1 2.76 12.26 3.18
C MET A 1 2.61 11.75 1.76
N TYR A 2 2.93 12.55 0.76
CA TYR A 2 2.89 12.15 -0.65
C TYR A 2 4.31 12.15 -1.19
N LEU A 3 4.62 11.19 -2.06
CA LEU A 3 5.86 11.27 -2.85
C LEU A 3 5.62 12.25 -4.01
N SER A 4 6.42 13.30 -4.07
CA SER A 4 6.31 14.36 -5.07
C SER A 4 7.69 14.66 -5.66
N THR A 5 7.69 15.08 -6.92
CA THR A 5 8.91 15.54 -7.62
C THR A 5 9.27 16.99 -7.31
N VAL A 6 8.45 17.68 -6.51
CA VAL A 6 8.63 19.09 -6.11
C VAL A 6 8.36 19.26 -4.61
N GLU A 7 8.92 20.33 -4.01
CA GLU A 7 8.77 20.62 -2.58
C GLU A 7 7.35 21.04 -2.18
N LYS A 8 6.63 21.71 -3.07
CA LYS A 8 5.24 22.12 -2.82
C LYS A 8 4.28 21.03 -3.27
N ILE A 9 3.20 20.83 -2.52
CA ILE A 9 2.15 19.89 -2.91
C ILE A 9 1.49 20.40 -4.18
N ASP A 10 1.72 19.67 -5.27
CA ASP A 10 1.11 19.87 -6.58
C ASP A 10 0.68 18.51 -7.10
N PRO A 11 -0.63 18.23 -7.19
CA PRO A 11 -1.14 16.94 -7.64
C PRO A 11 -0.63 16.53 -9.04
N SER A 12 -0.34 17.50 -9.91
CA SER A 12 0.22 17.23 -11.23
C SER A 12 1.67 16.70 -11.20
N LYS A 13 2.35 16.84 -10.05
CA LYS A 13 3.75 16.48 -9.80
C LYS A 13 3.92 15.33 -8.84
N TYR A 14 2.85 14.63 -8.49
CA TYR A 14 2.97 13.41 -7.72
C TYR A 14 3.79 12.37 -8.48
N PHE A 15 4.59 11.63 -7.71
CA PHE A 15 5.36 10.52 -8.27
C PHE A 15 4.41 9.41 -8.70
N LYS A 16 4.44 9.09 -9.99
CA LYS A 16 3.57 8.07 -10.60
C LYS A 16 4.42 6.89 -11.05
N VAL A 17 3.97 5.70 -10.74
CA VAL A 17 4.62 4.45 -11.12
C VAL A 17 3.62 3.52 -11.80
N ASN A 18 4.10 2.74 -12.75
CA ASN A 18 3.39 1.56 -13.23
C ASN A 18 3.91 0.37 -12.42
N LEU A 19 3.04 -0.25 -11.64
CA LEU A 19 3.39 -1.38 -10.78
C LEU A 19 3.32 -2.73 -11.52
N LEU A 20 2.59 -2.82 -12.63
CA LEU A 20 2.42 -4.08 -13.37
C LEU A 20 3.76 -4.60 -13.91
N GLY A 21 4.10 -5.83 -13.54
CA GLY A 21 5.37 -6.47 -13.93
C GLY A 21 6.61 -5.87 -13.27
N GLY A 22 6.43 -4.93 -12.32
CA GLY A 22 7.50 -4.24 -11.61
C GLY A 22 7.66 -4.68 -10.15
N SER A 23 8.47 -3.94 -9.42
CA SER A 23 8.65 -4.13 -7.98
C SER A 23 8.83 -2.81 -7.25
N VAL A 24 8.51 -2.83 -5.96
CA VAL A 24 8.80 -1.73 -5.02
C VAL A 24 9.61 -2.28 -3.87
N SER A 25 10.77 -1.66 -3.62
CA SER A 25 11.65 -2.00 -2.50
C SER A 25 11.88 -0.78 -1.62
N PHE A 26 11.88 -0.98 -0.33
CA PHE A 26 12.16 0.07 0.65
C PHE A 26 12.71 -0.52 1.96
N ASP A 27 13.43 0.29 2.70
CA ASP A 27 13.87 -0.02 4.06
C ASP A 27 12.96 0.67 5.06
N ILE A 28 12.67 -0.01 6.17
CA ILE A 28 11.78 0.50 7.23
C ILE A 28 12.34 0.22 8.61
N ASP A 29 12.22 1.18 9.50
CA ASP A 29 12.46 1.04 10.93
C ASP A 29 11.14 1.16 11.69
N LEU A 30 10.64 0.03 12.20
CA LEU A 30 9.43 -0.05 13.00
C LEU A 30 9.70 -0.16 14.52
N SER A 31 10.93 -0.01 14.95
CA SER A 31 11.34 -0.18 16.35
C SER A 31 10.55 0.70 17.33
N LYS A 32 10.07 1.86 16.87
CA LYS A 32 9.26 2.81 17.66
C LYS A 32 7.75 2.70 17.40
N SER A 33 7.31 1.89 16.43
CA SER A 33 5.89 1.69 16.12
C SER A 33 5.33 0.56 16.99
N GLY A 34 4.86 0.90 18.19
CA GLY A 34 4.38 -0.06 19.18
C GLY A 34 2.99 -0.61 18.86
N CYS A 35 2.49 -1.46 19.78
CA CYS A 35 1.13 -1.99 19.75
C CYS A 35 0.12 -0.83 19.77
N GLY A 36 -0.93 -0.92 18.92
CA GLY A 36 -1.92 0.13 18.74
C GLY A 36 -1.51 1.27 17.78
N CYS A 37 -0.26 1.26 17.27
CA CYS A 37 0.18 2.15 16.22
C CYS A 37 0.10 1.46 14.85
N ILE A 38 -0.11 2.23 13.80
CA ILE A 38 0.00 1.80 12.40
C ILE A 38 0.95 2.74 11.67
N THR A 39 1.91 2.14 10.97
CA THR A 39 2.74 2.80 9.95
C THR A 39 2.26 2.26 8.60
N ALA A 40 1.89 3.13 7.68
CA ALA A 40 1.34 2.73 6.39
C ALA A 40 2.15 3.30 5.22
N LEU A 41 2.31 2.48 4.19
CA LEU A 41 2.78 2.87 2.86
C LEU A 41 1.86 2.23 1.84
N TYR A 42 1.21 3.04 1.01
CA TYR A 42 0.27 2.55 0.02
C TYR A 42 0.33 3.35 -1.28
N ALA A 43 -0.02 2.71 -2.37
CA ALA A 43 -0.18 3.30 -3.68
C ALA A 43 -1.67 3.44 -4.00
N VAL A 44 -2.07 4.58 -4.56
CA VAL A 44 -3.46 4.86 -4.95
C VAL A 44 -3.54 5.38 -6.37
N GLY A 45 -4.60 5.03 -7.06
CA GLY A 45 -4.85 5.43 -8.45
C GLY A 45 -5.36 6.87 -8.55
N MET A 46 -4.59 7.85 -8.07
CA MET A 46 -4.92 9.29 -8.13
C MET A 46 -4.44 9.95 -9.42
N PRO A 47 -5.14 11.05 -9.85
CA PRO A 47 -6.46 11.47 -9.43
C PRO A 47 -7.55 10.68 -10.15
N ALA A 48 -8.57 10.21 -9.43
CA ALA A 48 -9.77 9.66 -10.09
C ALA A 48 -10.60 10.76 -10.75
N ALA A 49 -10.54 11.97 -10.22
CA ALA A 49 -11.19 13.15 -10.78
C ALA A 49 -10.41 14.42 -10.45
N GLU A 50 -10.38 15.33 -11.41
CA GLU A 50 -10.09 16.74 -11.13
C GLU A 50 -11.26 17.28 -10.31
N ASN A 51 -11.00 18.06 -9.26
CA ASN A 51 -11.99 18.63 -8.34
C ASN A 51 -12.52 17.69 -7.26
N SER A 52 -11.70 16.92 -6.69
CA SER A 52 -12.03 16.29 -5.42
C SER A 52 -12.31 17.35 -4.34
N PHE A 53 -12.99 16.95 -3.28
CA PHE A 53 -13.19 17.80 -2.10
C PHE A 53 -11.87 18.15 -1.39
N SER A 54 -10.76 17.58 -1.84
CA SER A 54 -9.42 17.83 -1.33
C SER A 54 -8.60 18.59 -2.35
N PRO A 55 -7.93 19.70 -1.96
CA PRO A 55 -6.98 20.40 -2.83
C PRO A 55 -5.79 19.51 -3.25
N PHE A 56 -5.63 18.36 -2.60
CA PHE A 56 -4.61 17.37 -2.90
C PHE A 56 -5.08 16.29 -3.88
N GLN A 57 -6.34 16.34 -4.33
CA GLN A 57 -6.98 15.34 -5.20
C GLN A 57 -6.86 13.91 -4.65
N TYR A 58 -6.86 13.79 -3.32
CA TYR A 58 -6.75 12.49 -2.66
C TYR A 58 -8.02 11.67 -2.84
N CYS A 59 -7.84 10.40 -3.13
CA CYS A 59 -8.87 9.37 -3.13
C CYS A 59 -8.26 8.02 -2.73
N ASP A 60 -9.07 7.12 -2.24
CA ASP A 60 -8.69 5.77 -1.83
C ASP A 60 -9.86 4.79 -1.96
N ALA A 61 -9.62 3.53 -1.59
CA ALA A 61 -10.66 2.50 -1.63
C ALA A 61 -11.75 2.70 -0.56
N SER A 62 -11.51 3.51 0.46
CA SER A 62 -12.47 3.87 1.52
C SER A 62 -13.28 5.13 1.19
N LYS A 63 -13.08 5.70 0.01
CA LYS A 63 -13.73 6.94 -0.44
C LYS A 63 -13.34 8.17 0.37
N THR A 64 -12.21 8.16 1.04
CA THR A 64 -11.66 9.34 1.69
C THR A 64 -11.37 10.41 0.62
N GLY A 65 -11.80 11.63 0.83
CA GLY A 65 -11.72 12.68 -0.20
C GLY A 65 -12.91 12.73 -1.16
N GLY A 66 -13.92 11.86 -1.00
CA GLY A 66 -15.19 11.91 -1.73
C GLY A 66 -15.27 11.03 -2.97
N TYR A 67 -14.18 10.40 -3.39
CA TYR A 67 -14.11 9.53 -4.56
C TYR A 67 -13.45 8.20 -4.21
N TYR A 68 -13.88 7.13 -4.87
CA TYR A 68 -13.20 5.83 -4.82
C TYR A 68 -12.01 5.81 -5.77
N CYS A 69 -10.91 5.21 -5.32
CA CYS A 69 -9.74 4.90 -6.13
C CYS A 69 -9.20 3.52 -5.81
N PRO A 70 -8.65 2.79 -6.78
CA PRO A 70 -7.89 1.58 -6.49
C PRO A 70 -6.74 1.89 -5.53
N GLU A 71 -6.53 1.00 -4.58
CA GLU A 71 -5.51 1.14 -3.56
C GLU A 71 -4.74 -0.16 -3.39
N PHE A 72 -3.45 -0.05 -3.19
CA PHE A 72 -2.60 -1.16 -2.84
C PHE A 72 -1.78 -0.79 -1.60
N ASP A 73 -2.05 -1.46 -0.50
CA ASP A 73 -1.29 -1.33 0.73
C ASP A 73 -0.01 -2.16 0.63
N LEU A 74 1.09 -1.51 0.33
CA LEU A 74 2.43 -2.09 0.38
C LEU A 74 2.81 -2.48 1.80
N MET A 75 2.33 -1.74 2.77
CA MET A 75 2.57 -1.94 4.18
C MET A 75 1.48 -1.30 5.03
N HIS A 76 0.84 -2.09 5.86
CA HIS A 76 0.17 -1.68 7.10
C HIS A 76 0.82 -2.45 8.24
N ALA A 77 1.63 -1.77 9.05
CA ALA A 77 2.51 -2.47 9.98
C ALA A 77 2.76 -1.71 11.28
N ASN A 78 3.16 -2.48 12.27
CA ASN A 78 3.88 -2.03 13.45
C ASN A 78 4.94 -3.09 13.79
N ARG A 79 5.63 -2.96 14.90
CA ARG A 79 6.67 -3.93 15.28
C ARG A 79 6.13 -5.33 15.63
N HIS A 80 4.81 -5.55 15.69
CA HIS A 80 4.20 -6.82 16.07
C HIS A 80 3.44 -7.48 14.93
N ALA A 81 3.03 -6.73 13.90
CA ALA A 81 2.24 -7.25 12.80
C ALA A 81 2.57 -6.50 11.51
N TYR A 82 2.47 -7.21 10.39
CA TYR A 82 2.62 -6.66 9.05
C TYR A 82 1.53 -7.24 8.14
N ARG A 83 0.89 -6.38 7.36
CA ARG A 83 -0.14 -6.76 6.41
C ARG A 83 0.06 -6.02 5.10
N THR A 84 -0.13 -6.72 4.00
CA THR A 84 -0.30 -6.14 2.66
C THR A 84 -1.72 -6.38 2.18
N ASN A 85 -2.22 -5.54 1.27
CA ASN A 85 -3.59 -5.64 0.83
C ASN A 85 -3.81 -4.98 -0.53
N ALA A 86 -4.61 -5.61 -1.40
CA ALA A 86 -5.05 -5.02 -2.65
C ALA A 86 -6.56 -4.76 -2.60
N HIS A 87 -6.95 -3.51 -2.79
CA HIS A 87 -8.34 -3.07 -2.82
C HIS A 87 -8.78 -2.88 -4.27
N ARG A 88 -9.55 -3.84 -4.76
CA ARG A 88 -10.10 -3.77 -6.11
C ARG A 88 -11.27 -2.80 -6.18
N CYS A 89 -11.34 -2.01 -7.24
CA CYS A 89 -12.53 -1.25 -7.62
C CYS A 89 -13.25 -1.89 -8.81
N ASP A 90 -14.48 -1.45 -9.05
CA ASP A 90 -15.23 -1.76 -10.25
C ASP A 90 -14.58 -1.12 -11.49
N ALA A 91 -15.14 -1.35 -12.68
CA ALA A 91 -14.66 -0.68 -13.88
C ALA A 91 -14.93 0.84 -13.80
N PRO A 92 -13.95 1.68 -14.18
CA PRO A 92 -14.16 3.11 -14.17
C PRO A 92 -15.23 3.52 -15.21
N SER A 93 -15.98 4.55 -14.88
CA SER A 93 -16.88 5.23 -15.82
C SER A 93 -16.10 5.89 -16.97
N ALA A 94 -16.81 6.40 -17.97
CA ALA A 94 -16.20 7.18 -19.06
C ALA A 94 -15.44 8.43 -18.57
N THR A 95 -15.72 8.91 -17.36
CA THR A 95 -15.03 10.04 -16.71
C THR A 95 -13.89 9.61 -15.79
N GLY A 96 -13.56 8.30 -15.74
CA GLY A 96 -12.50 7.77 -14.90
C GLY A 96 -12.89 7.58 -13.42
N LEU A 97 -14.16 7.76 -13.07
CA LEU A 97 -14.65 7.60 -11.70
C LEU A 97 -15.11 6.17 -11.43
N TYR A 98 -14.84 5.70 -10.22
CA TYR A 98 -15.29 4.40 -9.72
C TYR A 98 -16.54 4.56 -8.87
N SER A 99 -17.47 3.62 -8.95
CA SER A 99 -18.71 3.62 -8.17
C SER A 99 -18.59 2.86 -6.86
N SER A 100 -17.68 1.88 -6.80
CA SER A 100 -17.40 1.10 -5.60
C SER A 100 -15.99 0.52 -5.59
N CYS A 101 -15.45 0.29 -4.39
CA CYS A 101 -14.21 -0.45 -4.17
C CYS A 101 -14.41 -1.46 -3.03
N ASP A 102 -13.57 -2.47 -3.00
CA ASP A 102 -13.43 -3.38 -1.87
C ASP A 102 -12.74 -2.65 -0.71
N THR A 103 -13.53 -2.18 0.24
CA THR A 103 -13.03 -1.45 1.41
C THR A 103 -12.40 -2.36 2.46
N THR A 104 -12.67 -3.66 2.43
CA THR A 104 -12.15 -4.63 3.42
C THR A 104 -10.84 -5.25 2.99
N GLY A 105 -10.58 -5.30 1.68
CA GLY A 105 -9.40 -5.89 1.09
C GLY A 105 -9.42 -7.42 1.15
N GLN A 106 -10.09 -8.03 0.18
CA GLN A 106 -10.20 -9.49 0.08
C GLN A 106 -8.87 -10.15 -0.35
N CYS A 107 -8.03 -9.43 -1.07
CA CYS A 107 -6.70 -9.88 -1.47
C CYS A 107 -5.64 -9.35 -0.49
N ALA A 108 -5.65 -9.89 0.71
CA ALA A 108 -4.76 -9.50 1.80
C ALA A 108 -3.86 -10.64 2.24
N VAL A 109 -2.65 -10.31 2.67
CA VAL A 109 -1.73 -11.23 3.35
C VAL A 109 -1.35 -10.61 4.69
N ASP A 110 -1.60 -11.37 5.76
CA ASP A 110 -1.19 -11.05 7.12
C ASP A 110 -0.08 -12.02 7.52
N ILE A 111 1.08 -11.51 7.87
CA ILE A 111 2.26 -12.33 8.16
C ILE A 111 2.03 -13.25 9.36
N LEU A 112 1.26 -12.81 10.37
CA LEU A 112 0.98 -13.62 11.55
C LEU A 112 0.01 -14.77 11.28
N GLN A 113 -0.77 -14.69 10.19
CA GLN A 113 -1.73 -15.73 9.82
C GLN A 113 -1.17 -16.74 8.80
N ASN A 114 -0.21 -16.31 7.98
CA ASN A 114 0.26 -17.09 6.83
C ASN A 114 1.68 -17.64 6.99
N GLU A 115 2.46 -17.04 7.89
CA GLU A 115 3.81 -17.49 8.22
C GLU A 115 3.83 -18.13 9.62
N GLY A 116 4.92 -18.23 10.26
CA GLY A 116 5.03 -18.83 11.60
C GLY A 116 5.00 -17.80 12.73
N ASP A 117 4.74 -18.29 13.94
CA ASP A 117 4.69 -17.45 15.15
C ASP A 117 6.01 -16.71 15.45
N TYR A 118 7.12 -17.17 14.86
CA TYR A 118 8.47 -16.61 15.07
C TYR A 118 9.05 -15.93 13.85
N ASP A 119 8.26 -15.64 12.83
CA ASP A 119 8.80 -15.03 11.61
C ASP A 119 8.92 -13.50 11.69
N TYR A 120 8.08 -12.84 12.47
CA TYR A 120 8.06 -11.38 12.55
C TYR A 120 7.76 -10.90 13.98
N GLY A 121 8.61 -10.06 14.53
CA GLY A 121 8.36 -9.49 15.87
C GLY A 121 9.56 -8.82 16.52
N PRO A 122 9.34 -8.19 17.68
CA PRO A 122 10.33 -7.31 18.34
C PRO A 122 11.30 -8.06 19.26
N SER A 123 12.00 -9.07 18.75
CA SER A 123 13.01 -9.81 19.50
C SER A 123 13.99 -10.51 18.56
N TYR A 124 15.15 -10.89 19.08
CA TYR A 124 16.14 -11.68 18.37
C TYR A 124 15.71 -13.12 18.02
N ILE A 125 14.61 -13.61 18.62
CA ILE A 125 14.08 -14.93 18.31
C ILE A 125 13.29 -14.95 16.99
N TYR A 126 12.88 -13.79 16.50
CA TYR A 126 12.15 -13.67 15.25
C TYR A 126 13.10 -13.62 14.06
N THR A 127 12.70 -14.25 12.96
CA THR A 127 13.42 -14.19 11.69
C THR A 127 13.57 -12.74 11.22
N ILE A 128 12.50 -11.96 11.28
CA ILE A 128 12.53 -10.50 11.11
C ILE A 128 12.43 -9.86 12.49
N ASN A 129 13.56 -9.39 12.98
CA ASN A 129 13.62 -8.65 14.24
C ASN A 129 13.28 -7.18 14.03
N THR A 130 12.07 -6.80 14.30
CA THR A 130 11.54 -5.44 14.09
C THR A 130 12.08 -4.37 15.04
N GLN A 131 12.97 -4.73 15.96
CA GLN A 131 13.78 -3.76 16.73
C GLN A 131 14.92 -3.16 15.90
N LYS A 132 15.14 -3.66 14.69
CA LYS A 132 16.13 -3.19 13.73
C LYS A 132 15.45 -2.83 12.41
N PRO A 133 16.04 -1.95 11.60
CA PRO A 133 15.62 -1.76 10.22
C PRO A 133 15.69 -3.07 9.44
N PHE A 134 14.75 -3.25 8.52
CA PHE A 134 14.73 -4.36 7.58
C PHE A 134 14.23 -3.88 6.22
N SER A 135 14.55 -4.65 5.18
CA SER A 135 14.14 -4.34 3.81
C SER A 135 12.86 -5.10 3.45
N VAL A 136 12.01 -4.44 2.71
CA VAL A 136 10.79 -5.01 2.13
C VAL A 136 10.87 -4.92 0.62
N ASN A 137 10.55 -6.01 -0.08
CA ASN A 137 10.45 -6.03 -1.52
C ASN A 137 9.12 -6.65 -1.95
N THR A 138 8.30 -5.89 -2.66
CA THR A 138 7.04 -6.37 -3.25
C THR A 138 7.17 -6.43 -4.75
N VAL A 139 7.00 -7.63 -5.33
CA VAL A 139 6.99 -7.90 -6.77
C VAL A 139 5.54 -8.06 -7.22
N PHE A 140 5.18 -7.39 -8.31
CA PHE A 140 3.84 -7.45 -8.92
C PHE A 140 3.90 -8.29 -10.19
N TYR A 141 2.99 -9.25 -10.28
CA TYR A 141 2.90 -10.13 -11.45
C TYR A 141 1.82 -9.63 -12.41
N GLU A 142 2.12 -9.74 -13.67
CA GLU A 142 1.18 -9.43 -14.74
C GLU A 142 1.09 -10.59 -15.73
N LYS A 143 -0.05 -10.69 -16.39
CA LYS A 143 -0.24 -11.51 -17.58
C LYS A 143 -1.21 -10.79 -18.52
N ASP A 144 -0.78 -10.61 -19.76
CA ASP A 144 -1.58 -9.95 -20.82
C ASP A 144 -2.04 -8.52 -20.44
N GLY A 145 -1.24 -7.80 -19.64
CA GLY A 145 -1.54 -6.46 -19.15
C GLY A 145 -2.43 -6.42 -17.90
N GLU A 146 -2.81 -7.58 -17.35
CA GLU A 146 -3.67 -7.70 -16.19
C GLU A 146 -2.86 -8.09 -14.93
N PHE A 147 -3.20 -7.49 -13.80
CA PHE A 147 -2.62 -7.86 -12.51
C PHE A 147 -3.06 -9.27 -12.11
N THR A 148 -2.09 -10.15 -11.85
CA THR A 148 -2.37 -11.55 -11.50
C THR A 148 -2.01 -11.92 -10.06
N GLY A 149 -1.22 -11.09 -9.39
CA GLY A 149 -0.84 -11.32 -8.00
C GLY A 149 0.42 -10.57 -7.61
N TYR A 150 0.85 -10.78 -6.38
CA TYR A 150 2.07 -10.18 -5.85
C TYR A 150 2.73 -11.09 -4.81
N THR A 151 4.01 -10.85 -4.59
CA THR A 151 4.77 -11.47 -3.49
C THR A 151 5.53 -10.39 -2.74
N THR A 152 5.43 -10.39 -1.41
CA THR A 152 6.23 -9.53 -0.54
C THR A 152 7.26 -10.37 0.22
N THR A 153 8.51 -9.96 0.18
CA THR A 153 9.63 -10.59 0.87
C THR A 153 10.31 -9.61 1.82
N PHE A 154 10.84 -10.13 2.91
CA PHE A 154 11.58 -9.38 3.92
C PHE A 154 13.02 -9.86 3.98
N VAL A 155 13.97 -8.92 4.19
CA VAL A 155 15.40 -9.20 4.32
C VAL A 155 16.01 -8.40 5.46
#